data_5ad0482947f71ea9bd5eb22f38d747d1
#
_entry.id   5ad0482947f71ea9bd5eb22f38d747d1
#
_cell.length_a   1.000
_cell.length_b   1.000
_cell.length_c   1.000
_cell.angle_alpha   90.00
_cell.angle_beta   90.00
_cell.angle_gamma   90.00
#
_symmetry.space_group_name_H-M   'P 1'
#
loop_
_entity.id
_entity.type
_entity.pdbx_description
1 polymer ?
#
loop_
_entity_poly.entity_id
_entity_poly.type
_entity_poly.pdbx_seq_one_letter_code
_entity_poly.pdbx_strand_id
1 'polypeptide(L)'
;MSTAAAVRPTRATSVGAAVDALRAHGLRVTNPRRVLLDALYAAEQPQTAEALAGDADVASVYRNLDAFESVGLVRHLHLGHGPGRYALRERGAWAACEACGRHASLPAAAVTRLRLLVREATGLDAGFDHFPILGLCPECANVH
;
A
#
# COMPACT_ATOMS: atom_id res chain seq x y z
N MET A 1 -8.89 -25.25 -7.15
CA MET A 1 -8.14 -23.98 -7.14
C MET A 1 -8.38 -23.32 -5.80
N SER A 2 -7.31 -23.15 -5.02
CA SER A 2 -7.40 -22.42 -3.76
C SER A 2 -7.45 -20.93 -4.09
N THR A 3 -8.61 -20.30 -3.97
CA THR A 3 -8.72 -18.85 -3.94
C THR A 3 -8.12 -18.41 -2.61
N ALA A 4 -6.94 -17.81 -2.64
CA ALA A 4 -6.42 -17.15 -1.46
C ALA A 4 -7.48 -16.13 -1.02
N ALA A 5 -8.00 -16.30 0.20
CA ALA A 5 -8.95 -15.35 0.74
C ALA A 5 -8.31 -13.96 0.75
N ALA A 6 -8.96 -13.02 0.08
CA ALA A 6 -8.46 -11.64 0.05
C ALA A 6 -8.38 -11.10 1.48
N VAL A 7 -7.19 -10.68 1.88
CA VAL A 7 -6.98 -10.09 3.20
C VAL A 7 -7.77 -8.77 3.26
N ARG A 8 -8.70 -8.68 4.22
CA ARG A 8 -9.48 -7.46 4.38
C ARG A 8 -8.59 -6.32 4.87
N PRO A 9 -8.73 -5.13 4.29
CA PRO A 9 -7.97 -3.97 4.76
C PRO A 9 -8.30 -3.65 6.22
N THR A 10 -7.27 -3.44 7.03
CA THR A 10 -7.43 -2.91 8.38
C THR A 10 -7.60 -1.40 8.30
N ARG A 11 -8.73 -0.90 8.77
CA ARG A 11 -8.99 0.53 8.85
C ARG A 11 -8.37 1.10 10.11
N ALA A 12 -7.22 1.72 9.97
CA ALA A 12 -6.52 2.36 11.07
C ALA A 12 -6.02 3.73 10.61
N THR A 13 -6.66 4.79 11.07
CA THR A 13 -6.37 6.16 10.66
C THR A 13 -5.29 6.83 11.49
N SER A 14 -4.78 6.15 12.51
CA SER A 14 -3.73 6.65 13.39
C SER A 14 -2.83 5.53 13.86
N VAL A 15 -1.65 5.89 14.35
CA VAL A 15 -0.72 4.92 14.95
C VAL A 15 -1.39 4.16 16.11
N GLY A 16 -2.13 4.88 16.96
CA GLY A 16 -2.86 4.25 18.07
C GLY A 16 -3.88 3.21 17.60
N ALA A 17 -4.66 3.54 16.58
CA ALA A 17 -5.61 2.61 15.99
C ALA A 17 -4.91 1.41 15.35
N ALA A 18 -3.76 1.61 14.73
CA ALA A 18 -2.94 0.54 14.15
C ALA A 18 -2.41 -0.40 15.24
N VAL A 19 -1.93 0.14 16.34
CA VAL A 19 -1.49 -0.66 17.50
C VAL A 19 -2.61 -1.54 18.02
N ASP A 20 -3.80 -0.97 18.19
CA ASP A 20 -4.98 -1.72 18.65
C ASP A 20 -5.36 -2.82 17.66
N ALA A 21 -5.30 -2.54 16.36
CA ALA A 21 -5.58 -3.52 15.32
C ALA A 21 -4.56 -4.68 15.32
N LEU A 22 -3.28 -4.39 15.48
CA LEU A 22 -2.23 -5.42 15.58
C LEU A 22 -2.47 -6.32 16.78
N ARG A 23 -2.78 -5.75 17.93
CA ARG A 23 -3.11 -6.52 19.15
C ARG A 23 -4.36 -7.37 18.96
N ALA A 24 -5.38 -6.83 18.30
CA ALA A 24 -6.62 -7.57 18.01
C ALA A 24 -6.37 -8.79 17.11
N HIS A 25 -5.34 -8.73 16.27
CA HIS A 25 -4.91 -9.87 15.43
C HIS A 25 -3.88 -10.78 16.14
N GLY A 26 -3.62 -10.57 17.43
CA GLY A 26 -2.69 -11.37 18.19
C GLY A 26 -1.22 -11.06 17.97
N LEU A 27 -0.92 -9.94 17.31
CA LEU A 27 0.45 -9.52 17.07
C LEU A 27 0.98 -8.69 18.24
N ARG A 28 2.21 -8.98 18.63
CA ARG A 28 2.90 -8.23 19.67
C ARG A 28 3.38 -6.90 19.12
N VAL A 29 3.13 -5.82 19.85
CA VAL A 29 3.60 -4.49 19.48
C VAL A 29 4.90 -4.17 20.20
N THR A 30 6.00 -4.41 19.53
CA THR A 30 7.35 -4.13 20.00
C THR A 30 7.75 -2.68 19.70
N ASN A 31 8.83 -2.20 20.32
CA ASN A 31 9.33 -0.86 20.03
C ASN A 31 9.72 -0.69 18.54
N PRO A 32 10.43 -1.63 17.90
CA PRO A 32 10.70 -1.53 16.46
C PRO A 32 9.44 -1.43 15.60
N ARG A 33 8.37 -2.14 15.96
CA ARG A 33 7.08 -2.04 15.25
C ARG A 33 6.42 -0.68 15.43
N ARG A 34 6.51 -0.08 16.63
CA ARG A 34 6.00 1.28 16.84
C ARG A 34 6.76 2.31 16.01
N VAL A 35 8.07 2.23 15.98
CA VAL A 35 8.91 3.12 15.17
C VAL A 35 8.57 2.99 13.69
N LEU A 36 8.37 1.77 13.21
CA LEU A 36 7.97 1.51 11.82
C LEU A 36 6.58 2.08 11.52
N LEU A 37 5.62 1.94 12.44
CA LEU A 37 4.29 2.55 12.30
C LEU A 37 4.38 4.07 12.21
N ASP A 38 5.17 4.71 13.07
CA ASP A 38 5.38 6.16 13.02
C ASP A 38 5.91 6.59 11.66
N ALA A 39 6.88 5.88 11.11
CA ALA A 39 7.45 6.15 9.80
C ALA A 39 6.41 5.98 8.67
N LEU A 40 5.60 4.94 8.73
CA LEU A 40 4.54 4.67 7.74
C LEU A 40 3.47 5.76 7.74
N TYR A 41 3.02 6.19 8.93
CA TYR A 41 2.00 7.22 9.04
C TYR A 41 2.52 8.62 8.70
N ALA A 42 3.80 8.88 8.92
CA ALA A 42 4.43 10.15 8.53
C ALA A 42 4.69 10.24 7.03
N ALA A 43 4.84 9.12 6.33
CA ALA A 43 5.12 9.10 4.90
C ALA A 43 3.89 9.46 4.07
N GLU A 44 4.02 10.45 3.20
CA GLU A 44 2.94 10.85 2.27
C GLU A 44 2.90 10.00 1.01
N GLN A 45 4.00 9.32 0.70
CA GLN A 45 4.18 8.49 -0.48
C GLN A 45 4.60 7.08 -0.08
N PRO A 46 4.33 6.06 -0.91
CA PRO A 46 4.86 4.71 -0.65
C PRO A 46 6.38 4.73 -0.54
N GLN A 47 6.92 4.02 0.45
CA GLN A 47 8.33 4.02 0.80
C GLN A 47 8.95 2.64 0.65
N THR A 48 10.22 2.59 0.27
CA THR A 48 11.00 1.34 0.30
C THR A 48 11.25 0.91 1.74
N ALA A 49 11.54 -0.36 1.95
CA ALA A 49 11.91 -0.86 3.28
C ALA A 49 13.17 -0.17 3.81
N GLU A 50 14.13 0.11 2.95
CA GLU A 50 15.36 0.83 3.29
C GLU A 50 15.07 2.24 3.79
N ALA A 51 14.18 2.97 3.11
CA ALA A 51 13.77 4.32 3.54
C ALA A 51 13.03 4.29 4.88
N LEU A 52 12.17 3.30 5.08
CA LEU A 52 11.43 3.13 6.33
C LEU A 52 12.35 2.71 7.48
N ALA A 53 13.42 1.96 7.18
CA ALA A 53 14.36 1.48 8.19
C ALA A 53 15.17 2.62 8.82
N GLY A 54 15.54 3.63 8.02
CA GLY A 54 16.50 4.62 8.50
C GLY A 54 17.79 3.94 8.96
N ASP A 55 18.12 4.08 10.23
CA ASP A 55 19.31 3.46 10.84
C ASP A 55 19.03 2.04 11.39
N ALA A 56 17.79 1.56 11.31
CA ALA A 56 17.42 0.23 11.81
C ALA A 56 17.86 -0.88 10.85
N ASP A 57 17.90 -2.11 11.35
CA ASP A 57 18.19 -3.28 10.54
C ASP A 57 17.09 -3.53 9.51
N VAL A 58 17.46 -3.49 8.23
CA VAL A 58 16.52 -3.65 7.10
C VAL A 58 15.83 -5.01 7.12
N ALA A 59 16.54 -6.07 7.50
CA ALA A 59 15.94 -7.42 7.59
C ALA A 59 14.82 -7.46 8.62
N SER A 60 14.98 -6.79 9.75
CA SER A 60 13.93 -6.67 10.78
C SER A 60 12.73 -5.87 10.24
N VAL A 61 12.99 -4.80 9.47
CA VAL A 61 11.94 -3.99 8.88
C VAL A 61 11.11 -4.82 7.89
N TYR A 62 11.74 -5.60 7.03
CA TYR A 62 11.03 -6.52 6.12
C TYR A 62 10.14 -7.50 6.87
N ARG A 63 10.65 -8.12 7.94
CA ARG A 63 9.85 -9.05 8.76
C ARG A 63 8.64 -8.36 9.38
N ASN A 64 8.81 -7.14 9.89
CA ASN A 64 7.71 -6.37 10.47
C ASN A 64 6.70 -5.92 9.42
N LEU A 65 7.16 -5.51 8.24
CA LEU A 65 6.27 -5.19 7.11
C LEU A 65 5.47 -6.40 6.66
N ASP A 66 6.08 -7.57 6.58
CA ASP A 66 5.38 -8.82 6.25
C ASP A 66 4.28 -9.13 7.28
N ALA A 67 4.57 -8.93 8.57
CA ALA A 67 3.58 -9.10 9.63
C ALA A 67 2.42 -8.10 9.47
N PHE A 68 2.71 -6.84 9.16
CA PHE A 68 1.69 -5.81 8.94
C PHE A 68 0.85 -6.10 7.69
N GLU A 69 1.47 -6.60 6.64
CA GLU A 69 0.78 -7.00 5.41
C GLU A 69 -0.15 -8.19 5.66
N SER A 70 0.28 -9.15 6.48
CA SER A 70 -0.52 -10.33 6.79
C SER A 70 -1.85 -10.01 7.49
N VAL A 71 -1.93 -8.88 8.19
CA VAL A 71 -3.15 -8.42 8.86
C VAL A 71 -3.90 -7.32 8.07
N GLY A 72 -3.43 -7.01 6.88
CA GLY A 72 -4.09 -6.05 5.98
C GLY A 72 -3.84 -4.58 6.33
N LEU A 73 -2.83 -4.26 7.16
CA LEU A 73 -2.50 -2.89 7.54
C LEU A 73 -1.71 -2.16 6.46
N VAL A 74 -0.75 -2.84 5.85
CA VAL A 74 0.06 -2.29 4.76
C VAL A 74 -0.08 -3.17 3.52
N ARG A 75 0.28 -2.60 2.40
CA ARG A 75 0.44 -3.32 1.14
C ARG A 75 1.76 -2.95 0.49
N HIS A 76 2.23 -3.86 -0.32
CA HIS A 76 3.45 -3.69 -1.08
C HIS A 76 3.09 -3.40 -2.53
N LEU A 77 3.75 -2.43 -3.08
CA LEU A 77 3.47 -1.86 -4.40
C LEU A 77 4.73 -1.86 -5.25
N HIS A 78 4.57 -2.16 -6.54
CA HIS A 78 5.62 -1.96 -7.53
C HIS A 78 5.26 -0.73 -8.36
N LEU A 79 5.95 0.39 -8.09
CA LEU A 79 5.77 1.66 -8.79
C LEU A 79 6.97 1.88 -9.72
N GLY A 80 6.79 1.56 -10.99
CA GLY A 80 7.86 1.69 -11.99
C GLY A 80 8.94 0.62 -11.85
N HIS A 81 10.16 0.98 -12.22
CA HIS A 81 11.34 0.13 -12.09
C HIS A 81 12.04 0.41 -10.77
N GLY A 82 12.39 -0.61 -10.05
CA GLY A 82 13.09 -0.48 -8.78
C GLY A 82 12.50 -1.36 -7.69
N PRO A 83 12.97 -1.20 -6.43
CA PRO A 83 12.49 -2.01 -5.33
C PRO A 83 11.01 -1.75 -5.03
N GLY A 84 10.34 -2.76 -4.48
CA GLY A 84 8.97 -2.63 -4.00
C GLY A 84 8.84 -1.56 -2.91
N ARG A 85 7.68 -0.94 -2.85
CA ARG A 85 7.37 0.08 -1.87
C ARG A 85 6.19 -0.34 -1.03
N TYR A 86 6.09 0.22 0.15
CA TYR A 86 5.05 -0.10 1.12
C TYR A 86 4.22 1.13 1.44
N ALA A 87 2.92 0.95 1.56
CA ALA A 87 1.97 2.00 1.93
C ALA A 87 0.88 1.44 2.83
N LEU A 88 0.27 2.30 3.63
CA LEU A 88 -0.90 1.92 4.42
C LEU A 88 -2.08 1.63 3.48
N ARG A 89 -2.76 0.51 3.69
CA ARG A 89 -3.88 0.10 2.83
C ARG A 89 -5.05 1.07 2.88
N GLU A 90 -5.22 1.78 3.97
CA GLU A 90 -6.29 2.79 4.10
C GLU A 90 -6.15 3.95 3.12
N ARG A 91 -4.95 4.20 2.60
CA ARG A 91 -4.67 5.35 1.73
C ARG A 91 -5.14 5.18 0.28
N GLY A 92 -5.89 4.11 -0.01
CA GLY A 92 -6.54 3.94 -1.29
C GLY A 92 -5.65 3.38 -2.39
N ALA A 93 -5.98 3.69 -3.64
CA ALA A 93 -5.28 3.20 -4.81
C ALA A 93 -4.26 4.21 -5.32
N TRP A 94 -3.36 3.73 -6.16
CA TRP A 94 -2.28 4.54 -6.76
C TRP A 94 -2.30 4.40 -8.27
N ALA A 95 -1.93 5.47 -8.98
CA ALA A 95 -1.65 5.45 -10.40
C ALA A 95 -0.17 5.73 -10.60
N ALA A 96 0.45 5.10 -11.60
CA ALA A 96 1.87 5.26 -11.86
C ALA A 96 2.16 5.33 -13.36
N CYS A 97 3.17 6.14 -13.72
CA CYS A 97 3.68 6.20 -15.08
C CYS A 97 4.65 5.03 -15.33
N GLU A 98 4.38 4.25 -16.35
CA GLU A 98 5.24 3.10 -16.71
C GLU A 98 6.63 3.53 -17.18
N ALA A 99 6.76 4.74 -17.71
CA ALA A 99 8.03 5.21 -18.29
C ALA A 99 8.95 5.84 -17.26
N CYS A 100 8.46 6.78 -16.43
CA CYS A 100 9.31 7.52 -15.50
C CYS A 100 9.09 7.17 -14.02
N GLY A 101 8.08 6.37 -13.70
CA GLY A 101 7.79 5.97 -12.32
C GLY A 101 7.04 7.02 -11.49
N ARG A 102 6.69 8.18 -12.08
CA ARG A 102 5.84 9.17 -11.38
C ARG A 102 4.55 8.49 -10.93
N HIS A 103 4.14 8.75 -9.70
CA HIS A 103 2.94 8.14 -9.13
C HIS A 103 2.14 9.17 -8.33
N ALA A 104 0.86 8.89 -8.20
CA ALA A 104 -0.08 9.71 -7.44
C ALA A 104 -1.15 8.84 -6.78
N SER A 105 -1.61 9.25 -5.61
CA SER A 105 -2.73 8.57 -4.96
C SER A 105 -4.05 8.98 -5.61
N LEU A 106 -5.00 8.05 -5.65
CA LEU A 106 -6.36 8.33 -6.07
C LEU A 106 -7.22 8.60 -4.84
N PRO A 107 -8.03 9.68 -4.86
CA PRO A 107 -9.00 9.91 -3.78
C PRO A 107 -9.99 8.75 -3.66
N ALA A 108 -10.48 8.49 -2.45
CA ALA A 108 -11.43 7.41 -2.18
C ALA A 108 -12.67 7.50 -3.09
N ALA A 109 -13.17 8.70 -3.37
CA ALA A 109 -14.31 8.90 -4.25
C ALA A 109 -14.02 8.44 -5.69
N ALA A 110 -12.82 8.69 -6.19
CA ALA A 110 -12.40 8.22 -7.52
C ALA A 110 -12.32 6.70 -7.58
N VAL A 111 -11.79 6.06 -6.55
CA VAL A 111 -11.71 4.59 -6.46
C VAL A 111 -13.11 3.98 -6.46
N THR A 112 -14.04 4.56 -5.71
CA THR A 112 -15.44 4.10 -5.66
C THR A 112 -16.08 4.17 -7.06
N ARG A 113 -15.89 5.26 -7.77
CA ARG A 113 -16.40 5.42 -9.14
C ARG A 113 -15.80 4.42 -10.11
N LEU A 114 -14.49 4.18 -10.04
CA LEU A 114 -13.80 3.19 -10.87
C LEU A 114 -14.32 1.79 -10.61
N ARG A 115 -14.53 1.42 -9.35
CA ARG A 115 -15.11 0.12 -8.99
C ARG A 115 -16.51 -0.08 -9.59
N LEU A 116 -17.36 0.95 -9.53
CA LEU A 116 -18.69 0.91 -10.13
C LEU A 116 -18.60 0.71 -11.64
N LEU A 117 -17.75 1.46 -12.33
CA LEU A 117 -17.57 1.34 -13.78
C LEU A 117 -17.09 -0.05 -14.18
N VAL A 118 -16.11 -0.60 -13.48
CA VAL A 118 -15.62 -1.95 -13.76
C VAL A 118 -16.71 -2.99 -13.52
N ARG A 119 -17.46 -2.87 -12.43
CA ARG A 119 -18.58 -3.77 -12.12
C ARG A 119 -19.66 -3.73 -13.19
N GLU A 120 -20.05 -2.54 -13.65
CA GLU A 120 -21.04 -2.38 -14.70
C GLU A 120 -20.57 -2.98 -16.03
N ALA A 121 -19.30 -2.79 -16.36
CA ALA A 121 -18.73 -3.27 -17.62
C ALA A 121 -18.44 -4.76 -17.63
N THR A 122 -18.05 -5.35 -16.52
CA THR A 122 -17.48 -6.70 -16.45
C THR A 122 -18.16 -7.65 -15.44
N GLY A 123 -18.92 -7.12 -14.49
CA GLY A 123 -19.47 -7.87 -13.37
C GLY A 123 -18.43 -8.17 -12.27
N LEU A 124 -17.19 -7.74 -12.43
CA LEU A 124 -16.12 -8.02 -11.48
C LEU A 124 -15.99 -6.91 -10.43
N ASP A 125 -15.68 -7.32 -9.20
CA ASP A 125 -15.31 -6.40 -8.12
C ASP A 125 -13.82 -6.13 -8.17
N ALA A 126 -13.42 -4.96 -8.70
CA ALA A 126 -12.02 -4.57 -8.79
C ALA A 126 -11.51 -4.07 -7.45
N GLY A 127 -10.34 -4.54 -7.02
CA GLY A 127 -9.74 -4.15 -5.75
C GLY A 127 -8.80 -2.96 -5.85
N PHE A 128 -8.00 -2.87 -6.90
CA PHE A 128 -6.90 -1.90 -7.07
C PHE A 128 -5.88 -1.92 -5.93
N ASP A 129 -5.82 -3.02 -5.17
CA ASP A 129 -5.02 -3.12 -3.96
C ASP A 129 -3.59 -3.63 -4.20
N HIS A 130 -3.38 -4.40 -5.27
CA HIS A 130 -2.12 -5.10 -5.51
C HIS A 130 -1.20 -4.37 -6.46
N PHE A 131 -1.77 -3.77 -7.48
CA PHE A 131 -1.01 -3.07 -8.51
C PHE A 131 -1.52 -1.66 -8.67
N PRO A 132 -0.64 -0.70 -8.96
CA PRO A 132 -1.09 0.63 -9.33
C PRO A 132 -1.82 0.57 -10.68
N ILE A 133 -2.63 1.57 -10.95
CA ILE A 133 -3.20 1.78 -12.28
C ILE A 133 -2.07 2.34 -13.14
N LEU A 134 -1.70 1.60 -14.18
CA LEU A 134 -0.57 1.95 -15.03
C LEU A 134 -1.00 2.78 -16.24
N GLY A 135 -0.16 3.74 -16.60
CA GLY A 135 -0.37 4.57 -17.78
C GLY A 135 0.88 5.39 -18.08
N LEU A 136 0.71 6.50 -18.77
CA LEU A 136 1.80 7.44 -19.06
C LEU A 136 1.43 8.82 -18.52
N CYS A 137 2.37 9.47 -17.85
CA CYS A 137 2.18 10.86 -17.45
C CYS A 137 2.19 11.76 -18.70
N PRO A 138 1.65 13.01 -18.63
CA PRO A 138 1.56 13.88 -19.81
C PRO A 138 2.91 14.13 -20.49
N GLU A 139 3.97 14.24 -19.73
CA GLU A 139 5.33 14.45 -20.28
C GLU A 139 5.83 13.25 -21.06
N CYS A 140 5.63 12.03 -20.55
CA CYS A 140 6.05 10.81 -21.22
C CYS A 140 5.13 10.47 -22.41
N ALA A 141 3.86 10.77 -22.32
CA ALA A 141 2.90 10.56 -23.43
C ALA A 141 3.23 11.43 -24.64
N ASN A 142 3.76 12.63 -24.42
CA ASN A 142 4.08 13.58 -25.51
C ASN A 142 5.41 13.26 -26.22
N VAL A 143 6.17 12.29 -25.76
CA VAL A 143 7.46 11.90 -26.38
C VAL A 143 7.27 10.87 -27.50
N HIS A 144 6.08 10.33 -27.65
CA HIS A 144 5.75 9.33 -28.69
C HIS A 144 4.94 9.90 -29.82
#